data_e36cb22fddf23518244e24b3e83d79c2
#
_entry.id   e36cb22fddf23518244e24b3e83d79c2
#
_cell.length_a   1.000
_cell.length_b   1.000
_cell.length_c   1.000
_cell.angle_alpha   90.00
_cell.angle_beta   90.00
_cell.angle_gamma   90.00
#
_symmetry.space_group_name_H-M   'P 1'
#
loop_
_entity.id
_entity.type
_entity.pdbx_description
1 polymer ?
#
loop_
_entity_poly.entity_id
_entity_poly.type
_entity_poly.pdbx_seq_one_letter_code
_entity_poly.pdbx_strand_id
1 'polypeptide(L)'
;MRLLSLFVFTLSALAADPAHYALPAAEAEATLPGEGALRRYDGYVKRWNTIRPQWAADVAKDQGAVVFFGDSITQGWGTDFKKAFEGMKLANRGIGGDTTRGMLLRLKEDVLSLRPKAVVLLMGTNDIEVEVPVEAIGRNFQKIVAALKAHDPKMPVIVCRIFPSSATKKRPKETILAVNELFAAAVKGDTQFTVLDTYALFANAEGDAIPALFPDLLHLNAAGYAKWASALRPLFATLGHLDNQADDFKPEEGFVSLFNGKDLTG
;
A
#
# COMPACT_ATOMS: atom_id res chain seq x y z
N MET A 1 -26.68 32.68 42.14
CA MET A 1 -25.74 31.58 41.85
C MET A 1 -26.46 30.54 41.02
N ARG A 2 -26.15 30.47 39.71
CA ARG A 2 -26.66 29.42 38.84
C ARG A 2 -25.56 28.37 38.67
N LEU A 3 -25.79 27.16 39.19
CA LEU A 3 -24.90 26.01 38.93
C LEU A 3 -25.03 25.60 37.44
N LEU A 4 -23.91 25.68 36.74
CA LEU A 4 -23.77 25.15 35.40
C LEU A 4 -23.34 23.69 35.53
N SER A 5 -24.27 22.75 35.30
CA SER A 5 -23.96 21.32 35.31
C SER A 5 -23.25 21.00 33.98
N LEU A 6 -21.96 20.70 34.08
CA LEU A 6 -21.14 20.22 32.94
C LEU A 6 -21.47 18.75 32.71
N PHE A 7 -22.27 18.45 31.68
CA PHE A 7 -22.46 17.07 31.21
C PHE A 7 -21.20 16.63 30.42
N VAL A 8 -20.36 15.85 31.06
CA VAL A 8 -19.27 15.14 30.37
C VAL A 8 -19.86 13.92 29.66
N PHE A 9 -20.07 14.02 28.36
CA PHE A 9 -20.36 12.86 27.53
C PHE A 9 -19.08 12.04 27.37
N THR A 10 -18.94 10.97 28.14
CA THR A 10 -17.95 9.94 27.88
C THR A 10 -18.45 9.13 26.69
N LEU A 11 -17.86 9.41 25.51
CA LEU A 11 -18.03 8.57 24.34
C LEU A 11 -17.30 7.25 24.62
N SER A 12 -17.99 6.24 25.15
CA SER A 12 -17.45 4.88 25.18
C SER A 12 -17.32 4.41 23.73
N ALA A 13 -16.07 4.32 23.25
CA ALA A 13 -15.81 3.62 22.01
C ALA A 13 -16.28 2.17 22.20
N LEU A 14 -17.41 1.82 21.63
CA LEU A 14 -17.81 0.42 21.52
C LEU A 14 -16.67 -0.31 20.80
N ALA A 15 -16.05 -1.27 21.48
CA ALA A 15 -15.09 -2.16 20.85
C ALA A 15 -15.78 -2.79 19.64
N ALA A 16 -15.22 -2.61 18.46
CA ALA A 16 -15.81 -3.13 17.25
C ALA A 16 -15.89 -4.66 17.35
N ASP A 17 -17.05 -5.23 16.98
CA ASP A 17 -17.27 -6.68 17.01
C ASP A 17 -16.19 -7.40 16.17
N PRO A 18 -15.38 -8.30 16.76
CA PRO A 18 -14.35 -9.04 16.06
C PRO A 18 -14.89 -9.79 14.82
N ALA A 19 -16.15 -10.21 14.83
CA ALA A 19 -16.81 -10.88 13.70
C ALA A 19 -16.85 -9.99 12.45
N HIS A 20 -16.91 -8.68 12.61
CA HIS A 20 -16.89 -7.71 11.50
C HIS A 20 -15.57 -7.70 10.73
N TYR A 21 -14.48 -8.10 11.37
CA TYR A 21 -13.15 -8.17 10.78
C TYR A 21 -12.77 -9.57 10.27
N ALA A 22 -13.62 -10.56 10.48
CA ALA A 22 -13.39 -11.92 10.01
C ALA A 22 -13.43 -11.99 8.48
N LEU A 23 -12.69 -12.95 7.90
CA LEU A 23 -12.81 -13.26 6.48
C LEU A 23 -14.24 -13.75 6.22
N PRO A 24 -14.95 -13.16 5.23
CA PRO A 24 -16.31 -13.61 4.91
C PRO A 24 -16.37 -15.11 4.59
N ALA A 25 -17.46 -15.75 4.98
CA ALA A 25 -17.71 -17.16 4.71
C ALA A 25 -17.72 -17.45 3.19
N ALA A 26 -17.36 -18.67 2.80
CA ALA A 26 -17.26 -19.03 1.37
C ALA A 26 -18.63 -18.92 0.67
N GLU A 27 -19.70 -19.26 1.35
CA GLU A 27 -21.06 -19.21 0.86
C GLU A 27 -21.54 -17.79 0.51
N ALA A 28 -20.97 -16.78 1.19
CA ALA A 28 -21.26 -15.38 0.93
C ALA A 28 -20.48 -14.81 -0.25
N GLU A 29 -19.46 -15.51 -0.75
CA GLU A 29 -18.48 -14.96 -1.71
C GLU A 29 -19.15 -14.42 -2.99
N ALA A 30 -20.19 -15.06 -3.49
CA ALA A 30 -20.90 -14.64 -4.69
C ALA A 30 -21.58 -13.26 -4.55
N THR A 31 -21.88 -12.82 -3.33
CA THR A 31 -22.56 -11.54 -3.05
C THR A 31 -21.58 -10.43 -2.70
N LEU A 32 -20.31 -10.75 -2.49
CA LEU A 32 -19.29 -9.77 -2.12
C LEU A 32 -18.82 -8.95 -3.32
N PRO A 33 -18.46 -7.69 -3.13
CA PRO A 33 -17.92 -6.85 -4.18
C PRO A 33 -16.58 -7.38 -4.71
N GLY A 34 -16.27 -6.99 -5.94
CA GLY A 34 -15.03 -7.37 -6.61
C GLY A 34 -15.14 -8.71 -7.34
N GLU A 35 -14.08 -9.04 -8.05
CA GLU A 35 -13.97 -10.19 -8.93
C GLU A 35 -12.73 -11.02 -8.63
N GLY A 36 -12.72 -12.28 -9.05
CA GLY A 36 -11.65 -13.23 -8.73
C GLY A 36 -11.87 -13.93 -7.38
N ALA A 37 -11.02 -14.90 -7.09
CA ALA A 37 -11.12 -15.71 -5.89
C ALA A 37 -10.58 -14.98 -4.64
N LEU A 38 -11.25 -15.13 -3.51
CA LEU A 38 -10.68 -14.84 -2.20
C LEU A 38 -9.76 -16.00 -1.78
N ARG A 39 -8.61 -15.65 -1.24
CA ARG A 39 -7.70 -16.67 -0.69
C ARG A 39 -8.33 -17.32 0.55
N ARG A 40 -8.22 -18.67 0.64
CA ARG A 40 -8.83 -19.45 1.73
C ARG A 40 -7.91 -20.52 2.31
N TYR A 41 -6.61 -20.52 1.96
CA TYR A 41 -5.67 -21.43 2.64
C TYR A 41 -5.47 -21.01 4.10
N ASP A 42 -5.26 -21.96 4.99
CA ASP A 42 -5.25 -21.78 6.44
C ASP A 42 -4.37 -20.61 6.92
N GLY A 43 -3.19 -20.47 6.33
CA GLY A 43 -2.27 -19.39 6.67
C GLY A 43 -2.82 -17.99 6.34
N TYR A 44 -3.59 -17.84 5.26
CA TYR A 44 -4.23 -16.57 4.91
C TYR A 44 -5.42 -16.28 5.83
N VAL A 45 -6.31 -17.26 6.01
CA VAL A 45 -7.46 -17.14 6.90
C VAL A 45 -7.03 -16.77 8.32
N LYS A 46 -6.01 -17.48 8.83
CA LYS A 46 -5.43 -17.19 10.15
C LYS A 46 -4.88 -15.76 10.23
N ARG A 47 -4.09 -15.32 9.25
CA ARG A 47 -3.55 -13.94 9.23
C ARG A 47 -4.65 -12.90 9.20
N TRP A 48 -5.60 -13.03 8.28
CA TRP A 48 -6.73 -12.13 8.15
C TRP A 48 -7.49 -11.97 9.47
N ASN A 49 -7.90 -13.11 10.06
CA ASN A 49 -8.70 -13.12 11.28
C ASN A 49 -7.93 -12.72 12.55
N THR A 50 -6.59 -12.76 12.51
CA THR A 50 -5.75 -12.35 13.66
C THR A 50 -5.35 -10.89 13.59
N ILE A 51 -4.92 -10.41 12.43
CA ILE A 51 -4.31 -9.08 12.30
C ILE A 51 -5.37 -7.97 12.30
N ARG A 52 -6.49 -8.16 11.60
CA ARG A 52 -7.49 -7.11 11.44
C ARG A 52 -8.19 -6.69 12.75
N PRO A 53 -8.54 -7.61 13.66
CA PRO A 53 -9.03 -7.21 14.99
C PRO A 53 -8.00 -6.41 15.80
N GLN A 54 -6.69 -6.69 15.65
CA GLN A 54 -5.63 -5.91 16.29
C GLN A 54 -5.58 -4.48 15.71
N TRP A 55 -5.67 -4.33 14.39
CA TRP A 55 -5.76 -3.02 13.76
C TRP A 55 -7.00 -2.25 14.16
N ALA A 56 -8.13 -2.93 14.35
CA ALA A 56 -9.37 -2.32 14.83
C ALA A 56 -9.20 -1.69 16.22
N ALA A 57 -8.45 -2.36 17.11
CA ALA A 57 -8.11 -1.81 18.42
C ALA A 57 -7.18 -0.59 18.34
N ASP A 58 -6.34 -0.52 17.31
CA ASP A 58 -5.36 0.56 17.10
C ASP A 58 -5.90 1.72 16.23
N VAL A 59 -7.16 1.69 15.78
CA VAL A 59 -7.72 2.73 14.88
C VAL A 59 -7.51 4.15 15.42
N ALA A 60 -7.75 4.39 16.70
CA ALA A 60 -7.57 5.71 17.31
C ALA A 60 -6.10 6.17 17.27
N LYS A 61 -5.16 5.24 17.50
CA LYS A 61 -3.73 5.48 17.45
C LYS A 61 -3.24 5.80 16.04
N ASP A 62 -3.81 5.16 15.03
CA ASP A 62 -3.37 5.27 13.65
C ASP A 62 -4.14 6.35 12.85
N GLN A 63 -5.04 7.12 13.49
CA GLN A 63 -5.73 8.24 12.83
C GLN A 63 -4.74 9.22 12.20
N GLY A 64 -4.98 9.58 10.93
CA GLY A 64 -4.14 10.51 10.18
C GLY A 64 -2.75 9.97 9.82
N ALA A 65 -2.54 8.65 9.84
CA ALA A 65 -1.29 8.05 9.39
C ALA A 65 -1.17 8.08 7.85
N VAL A 66 0.05 7.98 7.35
CA VAL A 66 0.30 7.50 5.98
C VAL A 66 0.14 5.99 5.99
N VAL A 67 -0.81 5.49 5.23
CA VAL A 67 -1.18 4.07 5.22
C VAL A 67 -0.52 3.35 4.07
N PHE A 68 0.26 2.33 4.36
CA PHE A 68 0.78 1.38 3.35
C PHE A 68 -0.19 0.21 3.24
N PHE A 69 -0.89 0.13 2.13
CA PHE A 69 -1.94 -0.83 1.88
C PHE A 69 -1.52 -1.83 0.82
N GLY A 70 -1.42 -3.11 1.18
CA GLY A 70 -0.86 -4.11 0.29
C GLY A 70 -0.94 -5.55 0.80
N ASP A 71 -0.11 -6.38 0.23
CA ASP A 71 0.00 -7.81 0.47
C ASP A 71 1.21 -8.20 1.36
N SER A 72 1.82 -9.38 1.10
CA SER A 72 2.99 -9.87 1.84
C SER A 72 4.21 -8.97 1.71
N ILE A 73 4.39 -8.29 0.59
CA ILE A 73 5.53 -7.40 0.39
C ILE A 73 5.40 -6.18 1.31
N THR A 74 4.20 -5.62 1.42
CA THR A 74 3.93 -4.54 2.38
C THR A 74 4.04 -5.04 3.83
N GLN A 75 3.43 -6.19 4.15
CA GLN A 75 3.48 -6.79 5.48
C GLN A 75 4.93 -7.09 5.91
N GLY A 76 5.74 -7.60 5.01
CA GLY A 76 7.10 -8.07 5.26
C GLY A 76 8.13 -6.99 5.56
N TRP A 77 7.78 -5.71 5.46
CA TRP A 77 8.70 -4.62 5.80
C TRP A 77 9.14 -4.65 7.28
N GLY A 78 8.34 -5.29 8.13
CA GLY A 78 8.70 -5.60 9.51
C GLY A 78 8.98 -4.37 10.39
N THR A 79 9.94 -4.52 11.30
CA THR A 79 10.28 -3.49 12.30
C THR A 79 11.01 -2.27 11.69
N ASP A 80 11.69 -2.44 10.58
CA ASP A 80 12.45 -1.37 9.92
C ASP A 80 11.55 -0.41 9.14
N PHE A 81 10.27 -0.74 8.98
CA PHE A 81 9.27 0.10 8.33
C PHE A 81 9.24 1.52 8.90
N LYS A 82 9.18 1.66 10.23
CA LYS A 82 9.15 2.98 10.89
C LYS A 82 10.47 3.71 10.79
N LYS A 83 11.60 3.00 10.82
CA LYS A 83 12.93 3.60 10.67
C LYS A 83 13.15 4.13 9.26
N ALA A 84 12.55 3.49 8.26
CA ALA A 84 12.66 3.89 6.87
C ALA A 84 12.11 5.31 6.61
N PHE A 85 11.16 5.77 7.45
CA PHE A 85 10.49 7.08 7.32
C PHE A 85 10.36 7.73 8.69
N GLU A 86 11.49 7.98 9.33
CA GLU A 86 11.54 8.59 10.66
C GLU A 86 10.81 9.94 10.67
N GLY A 87 10.10 10.23 11.74
CA GLY A 87 9.25 11.42 11.88
C GLY A 87 7.86 11.29 11.28
N MET A 88 7.58 10.30 10.43
CA MET A 88 6.24 10.07 9.86
C MET A 88 5.38 9.20 10.77
N LYS A 89 4.10 9.52 10.85
CA LYS A 89 3.09 8.62 11.41
C LYS A 89 2.67 7.61 10.35
N LEU A 90 2.97 6.33 10.55
CA LEU A 90 2.82 5.28 9.58
C LEU A 90 1.92 4.15 10.08
N ALA A 91 1.10 3.60 9.19
CA ALA A 91 0.32 2.39 9.43
C ALA A 91 0.57 1.36 8.32
N ASN A 92 1.10 0.19 8.68
CA ASN A 92 1.24 -0.94 7.76
C ASN A 92 -0.07 -1.74 7.78
N ARG A 93 -0.71 -1.84 6.62
CA ARG A 93 -1.95 -2.58 6.38
C ARG A 93 -1.75 -3.65 5.30
N GLY A 94 -0.57 -4.30 5.33
CA GLY A 94 -0.25 -5.46 4.48
C GLY A 94 -0.78 -6.76 5.06
N ILE A 95 -1.39 -7.61 4.22
CA ILE A 95 -1.77 -8.99 4.56
C ILE A 95 -1.16 -9.95 3.54
N GLY A 96 -0.30 -10.85 4.01
CA GLY A 96 0.37 -11.82 3.14
C GLY A 96 -0.61 -12.72 2.39
N GLY A 97 -0.48 -12.77 1.07
CA GLY A 97 -1.36 -13.52 0.19
C GLY A 97 -2.60 -12.77 -0.28
N ASP A 98 -2.79 -11.51 0.12
CA ASP A 98 -3.99 -10.77 -0.23
C ASP A 98 -4.08 -10.46 -1.73
N THR A 99 -5.30 -10.52 -2.27
CA THR A 99 -5.63 -10.18 -3.64
C THR A 99 -6.31 -8.80 -3.71
N THR A 100 -6.43 -8.25 -4.91
CA THR A 100 -7.15 -6.99 -5.11
C THR A 100 -8.59 -7.05 -4.62
N ARG A 101 -9.25 -8.21 -4.73
CA ARG A 101 -10.60 -8.42 -4.16
C ARG A 101 -10.60 -8.42 -2.64
N GLY A 102 -9.64 -9.11 -2.01
CA GLY A 102 -9.49 -9.10 -0.56
C GLY A 102 -9.22 -7.68 -0.05
N MET A 103 -8.32 -6.94 -0.70
CA MET A 103 -8.05 -5.55 -0.36
C MET A 103 -9.28 -4.66 -0.53
N LEU A 104 -10.07 -4.82 -1.58
CA LEU A 104 -11.33 -4.10 -1.77
C LEU A 104 -12.30 -4.32 -0.61
N LEU A 105 -12.43 -5.56 -0.13
CA LEU A 105 -13.34 -5.91 0.96
C LEU A 105 -12.97 -5.27 2.30
N ARG A 106 -11.68 -5.07 2.54
CA ARG A 106 -11.20 -4.52 3.82
C ARG A 106 -10.81 -3.04 3.77
N LEU A 107 -10.93 -2.40 2.60
CA LEU A 107 -10.50 -1.01 2.38
C LEU A 107 -11.13 -0.04 3.38
N LYS A 108 -12.43 -0.15 3.61
CA LYS A 108 -13.17 0.77 4.48
C LYS A 108 -12.67 0.71 5.93
N GLU A 109 -12.59 -0.48 6.50
CA GLU A 109 -12.24 -0.68 7.90
C GLU A 109 -10.74 -0.48 8.15
N ASP A 110 -9.89 -0.98 7.25
CA ASP A 110 -8.45 -1.03 7.50
C ASP A 110 -7.72 0.23 7.03
N VAL A 111 -8.32 1.02 6.13
CA VAL A 111 -7.69 2.22 5.54
C VAL A 111 -8.54 3.47 5.77
N LEU A 112 -9.76 3.51 5.22
CA LEU A 112 -10.54 4.75 5.22
C LEU A 112 -10.95 5.19 6.63
N SER A 113 -11.21 4.23 7.54
CA SER A 113 -11.49 4.50 8.96
C SER A 113 -10.37 5.28 9.66
N LEU A 114 -9.15 5.21 9.16
CA LEU A 114 -7.99 5.93 9.70
C LEU A 114 -7.93 7.39 9.26
N ARG A 115 -8.79 7.83 8.34
CA ARG A 115 -8.71 9.17 7.74
C ARG A 115 -7.26 9.50 7.35
N PRO A 116 -6.66 8.68 6.45
CA PRO A 116 -5.24 8.73 6.17
C PRO A 116 -4.82 10.08 5.55
N LYS A 117 -3.61 10.54 5.86
CA LYS A 117 -3.02 11.71 5.20
C LYS A 117 -2.52 11.39 3.79
N ALA A 118 -2.15 10.15 3.54
CA ALA A 118 -1.80 9.62 2.24
C ALA A 118 -1.93 8.10 2.27
N VAL A 119 -2.05 7.49 1.08
CA VAL A 119 -2.07 6.02 0.93
C VAL A 119 -1.01 5.60 -0.07
N VAL A 120 -0.22 4.58 0.27
CA VAL A 120 0.68 3.88 -0.66
C VAL A 120 0.05 2.53 -0.98
N LEU A 121 -0.29 2.33 -2.25
CA LEU A 121 -0.91 1.10 -2.75
C LEU A 121 0.12 0.19 -3.42
N LEU A 122 0.13 -1.08 -3.04
CA LEU A 122 0.84 -2.14 -3.74
C LEU A 122 -0.04 -3.38 -3.75
N MET A 123 -0.49 -3.84 -4.93
CA MET A 123 -1.45 -4.93 -5.05
C MET A 123 -1.36 -5.63 -6.40
N GLY A 124 -1.92 -6.84 -6.52
CA GLY A 124 -2.12 -7.54 -7.78
C GLY A 124 -1.19 -8.74 -8.00
N THR A 125 -0.05 -8.84 -7.31
CA THR A 125 0.88 -9.95 -7.52
C THR A 125 0.29 -11.32 -7.15
N ASN A 126 -0.62 -11.36 -6.16
CA ASN A 126 -1.28 -12.60 -5.75
C ASN A 126 -2.48 -12.95 -6.64
N ASP A 127 -3.11 -11.96 -7.25
CA ASP A 127 -4.14 -12.19 -8.28
C ASP A 127 -3.52 -12.91 -9.48
N ILE A 128 -2.34 -12.46 -9.93
CA ILE A 128 -1.59 -13.07 -11.05
C ILE A 128 -1.24 -14.51 -10.72
N GLU A 129 -0.77 -14.81 -9.51
CA GLU A 129 -0.43 -16.18 -9.08
C GLU A 129 -1.60 -17.16 -9.19
N VAL A 130 -2.81 -16.69 -8.90
CA VAL A 130 -4.03 -17.50 -8.95
C VAL A 130 -4.82 -17.28 -10.23
N GLU A 131 -4.15 -16.72 -11.23
CA GLU A 131 -4.67 -16.61 -12.61
C GLU A 131 -6.00 -15.84 -12.70
N VAL A 132 -6.20 -14.83 -11.83
CA VAL A 132 -7.34 -13.90 -11.98
C VAL A 132 -7.17 -13.16 -13.31
N PRO A 133 -8.20 -13.06 -14.14
CA PRO A 133 -8.13 -12.32 -15.40
C PRO A 133 -7.65 -10.87 -15.18
N VAL A 134 -6.75 -10.41 -16.05
CA VAL A 134 -6.11 -9.08 -15.95
C VAL A 134 -7.15 -7.96 -15.85
N GLU A 135 -8.23 -8.06 -16.61
CA GLU A 135 -9.33 -7.09 -16.63
C GLU A 135 -10.10 -7.09 -15.29
N ALA A 136 -10.25 -8.25 -14.64
CA ALA A 136 -10.90 -8.36 -13.34
C ALA A 136 -10.04 -7.70 -12.25
N ILE A 137 -8.72 -7.88 -12.30
CA ILE A 137 -7.76 -7.18 -11.44
C ILE A 137 -7.89 -5.67 -11.64
N GLY A 138 -7.93 -5.21 -12.89
CA GLY A 138 -8.13 -3.80 -13.24
C GLY A 138 -9.45 -3.23 -12.71
N ARG A 139 -10.56 -3.98 -12.81
CA ARG A 139 -11.86 -3.54 -12.28
C ARG A 139 -11.89 -3.47 -10.76
N ASN A 140 -11.23 -4.37 -10.05
CA ASN A 140 -11.07 -4.29 -8.60
C ASN A 140 -10.29 -3.02 -8.21
N PHE A 141 -9.19 -2.74 -8.89
CA PHE A 141 -8.41 -1.53 -8.68
C PHE A 141 -9.25 -0.26 -8.91
N GLN A 142 -10.03 -0.20 -10.00
CA GLN A 142 -10.93 0.93 -10.27
C GLN A 142 -11.94 1.16 -9.15
N LYS A 143 -12.50 0.08 -8.56
CA LYS A 143 -13.41 0.19 -7.40
C LYS A 143 -12.68 0.75 -6.16
N ILE A 144 -11.43 0.34 -5.93
CA ILE A 144 -10.59 0.89 -4.85
C ILE A 144 -10.31 2.38 -5.10
N VAL A 145 -9.90 2.76 -6.31
CA VAL A 145 -9.70 4.16 -6.71
C VAL A 145 -10.96 5.00 -6.48
N ALA A 146 -12.12 4.51 -6.91
CA ALA A 146 -13.39 5.20 -6.72
C ALA A 146 -13.72 5.40 -5.23
N ALA A 147 -13.47 4.40 -4.39
CA ALA A 147 -13.72 4.50 -2.95
C ALA A 147 -12.75 5.49 -2.26
N LEU A 148 -11.47 5.52 -2.65
CA LEU A 148 -10.49 6.50 -2.16
C LEU A 148 -10.87 7.93 -2.53
N LYS A 149 -11.29 8.15 -3.78
CA LYS A 149 -11.78 9.45 -4.26
C LYS A 149 -13.05 9.92 -3.55
N ALA A 150 -13.98 9.01 -3.33
CA ALA A 150 -15.22 9.31 -2.62
C ALA A 150 -14.98 9.63 -1.13
N HIS A 151 -13.93 9.04 -0.54
CA HIS A 151 -13.57 9.30 0.86
C HIS A 151 -12.97 10.69 1.06
N ASP A 152 -11.94 11.03 0.29
CA ASP A 152 -11.31 12.35 0.27
C ASP A 152 -10.60 12.55 -1.07
N PRO A 153 -11.14 13.39 -1.97
CA PRO A 153 -10.56 13.64 -3.28
C PRO A 153 -9.23 14.42 -3.25
N LYS A 154 -8.84 14.94 -2.08
CA LYS A 154 -7.57 15.67 -1.88
C LYS A 154 -6.49 14.82 -1.24
N MET A 155 -6.83 13.64 -0.71
CA MET A 155 -5.87 12.74 -0.08
C MET A 155 -4.93 12.16 -1.14
N PRO A 156 -3.60 12.38 -1.05
CA PRO A 156 -2.64 11.85 -2.01
C PRO A 156 -2.60 10.31 -1.97
N VAL A 157 -2.49 9.71 -3.14
CA VAL A 157 -2.34 8.25 -3.30
C VAL A 157 -1.14 7.95 -4.18
N ILE A 158 -0.19 7.21 -3.65
CA ILE A 158 0.95 6.69 -4.41
C ILE A 158 0.61 5.26 -4.84
N VAL A 159 0.53 5.04 -6.13
CA VAL A 159 0.30 3.71 -6.73
C VAL A 159 1.64 3.13 -7.12
N CYS A 160 2.14 2.15 -6.37
CA CYS A 160 3.32 1.39 -6.77
C CYS A 160 2.93 0.40 -7.86
N ARG A 161 3.65 0.39 -8.99
CA ARG A 161 3.54 -0.69 -9.96
C ARG A 161 3.89 -2.02 -9.28
N ILE A 162 3.25 -3.12 -9.68
CA ILE A 162 3.59 -4.45 -9.18
C ILE A 162 5.08 -4.68 -9.45
N PHE A 163 5.81 -5.10 -8.43
CA PHE A 163 7.23 -5.43 -8.56
C PHE A 163 7.45 -6.54 -9.60
N PRO A 164 8.63 -6.59 -10.25
CA PRO A 164 9.01 -7.75 -11.05
C PRO A 164 9.05 -9.00 -10.17
N SER A 165 8.81 -10.15 -10.80
CA SER A 165 8.92 -11.46 -10.16
C SER A 165 9.51 -12.44 -11.18
N SER A 166 8.99 -13.65 -11.27
CA SER A 166 9.45 -14.66 -12.22
C SER A 166 8.29 -15.56 -12.65
N ALA A 167 8.37 -16.07 -13.86
CA ALA A 167 7.46 -17.11 -14.34
C ALA A 167 7.50 -18.37 -13.45
N THR A 168 8.65 -18.68 -12.83
CA THR A 168 8.80 -19.79 -11.88
C THR A 168 7.97 -19.58 -10.60
N LYS A 169 7.59 -18.34 -10.31
CA LYS A 169 6.68 -17.95 -9.24
C LYS A 169 5.23 -17.79 -9.72
N LYS A 170 4.89 -18.25 -10.92
CA LYS A 170 3.58 -18.04 -11.59
C LYS A 170 3.22 -16.58 -11.77
N ARG A 171 4.22 -15.74 -11.98
CA ARG A 171 4.07 -14.28 -12.18
C ARG A 171 4.87 -13.87 -13.41
N PRO A 172 4.43 -14.26 -14.63
CA PRO A 172 5.14 -13.91 -15.86
C PRO A 172 5.14 -12.40 -16.07
N LYS A 173 6.25 -11.87 -16.57
CA LYS A 173 6.44 -10.42 -16.75
C LYS A 173 5.38 -9.77 -17.63
N GLU A 174 4.93 -10.46 -18.66
CA GLU A 174 3.92 -9.96 -19.59
C GLU A 174 2.61 -9.66 -18.84
N THR A 175 2.19 -10.55 -17.93
CA THR A 175 0.99 -10.36 -17.12
C THR A 175 1.19 -9.23 -16.10
N ILE A 176 2.35 -9.17 -15.44
CA ILE A 176 2.67 -8.06 -14.53
C ILE A 176 2.59 -6.72 -15.24
N LEU A 177 3.21 -6.61 -16.43
CA LEU A 177 3.19 -5.39 -17.22
C LEU A 177 1.78 -5.01 -17.66
N ALA A 178 0.98 -5.98 -18.11
CA ALA A 178 -0.40 -5.74 -18.51
C ALA A 178 -1.25 -5.17 -17.36
N VAL A 179 -1.14 -5.74 -16.16
CA VAL A 179 -1.84 -5.22 -14.97
C VAL A 179 -1.33 -3.82 -14.60
N ASN A 180 -0.01 -3.59 -14.63
CA ASN A 180 0.59 -2.30 -14.34
C ASN A 180 0.10 -1.20 -15.30
N GLU A 181 -0.07 -1.51 -16.58
CA GLU A 181 -0.62 -0.56 -17.56
C GLU A 181 -2.10 -0.25 -17.29
N LEU A 182 -2.92 -1.25 -16.90
CA LEU A 182 -4.31 -0.99 -16.50
C LEU A 182 -4.38 -0.08 -15.26
N PHE A 183 -3.52 -0.29 -14.27
CA PHE A 183 -3.48 0.56 -13.08
C PHE A 183 -3.07 1.99 -13.42
N ALA A 184 -2.02 2.16 -14.22
CA ALA A 184 -1.57 3.47 -14.66
C ALA A 184 -2.63 4.19 -15.49
N ALA A 185 -3.29 3.48 -16.42
CA ALA A 185 -4.36 4.04 -17.24
C ALA A 185 -5.57 4.49 -16.41
N ALA A 186 -5.93 3.73 -15.36
CA ALA A 186 -7.09 4.05 -14.51
C ALA A 186 -6.93 5.35 -13.71
N VAL A 187 -5.69 5.81 -13.48
CA VAL A 187 -5.40 7.04 -12.71
C VAL A 187 -4.73 8.13 -13.55
N LYS A 188 -4.62 7.92 -14.86
CA LYS A 188 -3.94 8.85 -15.77
C LYS A 188 -4.62 10.23 -15.75
N GLY A 189 -3.83 11.28 -15.51
CA GLY A 189 -4.31 12.66 -15.50
C GLY A 189 -5.06 13.08 -14.22
N ASP A 190 -5.21 12.19 -13.26
CA ASP A 190 -5.81 12.49 -11.96
C ASP A 190 -4.72 12.91 -10.97
N THR A 191 -4.74 14.18 -10.56
CA THR A 191 -3.71 14.77 -9.68
C THR A 191 -3.70 14.22 -8.27
N GLN A 192 -4.73 13.46 -7.85
CA GLN A 192 -4.75 12.76 -6.58
C GLN A 192 -3.76 11.60 -6.56
N PHE A 193 -3.44 11.02 -7.73
CA PHE A 193 -2.67 9.79 -7.85
C PHE A 193 -1.30 10.04 -8.47
N THR A 194 -0.27 9.49 -7.83
CA THR A 194 1.10 9.45 -8.37
C THR A 194 1.50 7.99 -8.59
N VAL A 195 1.87 7.64 -9.81
CA VAL A 195 2.37 6.30 -10.12
C VAL A 195 3.87 6.25 -9.88
N LEU A 196 4.33 5.37 -8.98
CA LEU A 196 5.73 5.05 -8.78
C LEU A 196 6.08 3.78 -9.58
N ASP A 197 7.00 3.89 -10.53
CA ASP A 197 7.42 2.75 -11.34
C ASP A 197 8.39 1.83 -10.59
N THR A 198 7.86 1.12 -9.60
CA THR A 198 8.59 0.10 -8.86
C THR A 198 9.00 -1.08 -9.72
N TYR A 199 8.29 -1.37 -10.82
CA TYR A 199 8.69 -2.43 -11.74
C TYR A 199 10.05 -2.11 -12.38
N ALA A 200 10.18 -0.96 -13.02
CA ALA A 200 11.43 -0.56 -13.68
C ALA A 200 12.61 -0.43 -12.70
N LEU A 201 12.34 0.05 -11.48
CA LEU A 201 13.38 0.19 -10.46
C LEU A 201 13.97 -1.15 -9.99
N PHE A 202 13.22 -2.24 -10.08
CA PHE A 202 13.57 -3.52 -9.46
C PHE A 202 13.73 -4.69 -10.46
N ALA A 203 13.48 -4.44 -11.75
CA ALA A 203 13.67 -5.41 -12.81
C ALA A 203 15.14 -5.45 -13.27
N ASN A 204 15.61 -6.64 -13.63
CA ASN A 204 16.85 -6.82 -14.39
C ASN A 204 16.62 -6.54 -15.90
N ALA A 205 17.64 -6.72 -16.71
CA ALA A 205 17.56 -6.47 -18.16
C ALA A 205 16.52 -7.37 -18.87
N GLU A 206 16.26 -8.54 -18.33
CA GLU A 206 15.27 -9.49 -18.85
C GLU A 206 13.85 -9.17 -18.39
N GLY A 207 13.68 -8.25 -17.44
CA GLY A 207 12.40 -7.87 -16.85
C GLY A 207 11.99 -8.71 -15.64
N ASP A 208 12.85 -9.59 -15.17
CA ASP A 208 12.65 -10.40 -13.96
C ASP A 208 13.15 -9.67 -12.70
N ALA A 209 12.75 -10.18 -11.54
CA ALA A 209 13.21 -9.67 -10.25
C ALA A 209 14.73 -9.80 -10.10
N ILE A 210 15.41 -8.74 -9.65
CA ILE A 210 16.85 -8.75 -9.33
C ILE A 210 17.09 -9.65 -8.12
N PRO A 211 17.78 -10.82 -8.24
CA PRO A 211 17.90 -11.79 -7.13
C PRO A 211 18.57 -11.21 -5.88
N ALA A 212 19.48 -10.25 -6.04
CA ALA A 212 20.14 -9.56 -4.92
C ALA A 212 19.16 -8.76 -4.04
N LEU A 213 17.98 -8.40 -4.57
CA LEU A 213 16.93 -7.67 -3.85
C LEU A 213 15.75 -8.57 -3.48
N PHE A 214 15.56 -9.67 -4.21
CA PHE A 214 14.48 -10.65 -4.05
C PHE A 214 15.05 -12.07 -3.92
N PRO A 215 15.46 -12.51 -2.72
CA PRO A 215 16.11 -13.82 -2.55
C PRO A 215 15.27 -15.01 -3.03
N ASP A 216 13.95 -14.87 -2.98
CA ASP A 216 13.01 -15.89 -3.45
C ASP A 216 12.29 -15.47 -4.75
N LEU A 217 12.76 -14.43 -5.44
CA LEU A 217 12.20 -13.84 -6.66
C LEU A 217 10.78 -13.25 -6.49
N LEU A 218 10.38 -12.95 -5.26
CA LEU A 218 9.07 -12.35 -4.94
C LEU A 218 9.14 -11.34 -3.79
N HIS A 219 9.78 -11.70 -2.68
CA HIS A 219 9.81 -10.88 -1.47
C HIS A 219 11.13 -10.13 -1.36
N LEU A 220 11.04 -8.86 -0.96
CA LEU A 220 12.20 -8.00 -0.76
C LEU A 220 13.01 -8.44 0.46
N ASN A 221 14.33 -8.35 0.36
CA ASN A 221 15.23 -8.34 1.52
C ASN A 221 15.44 -6.90 2.03
N ALA A 222 16.28 -6.73 3.05
CA ALA A 222 16.56 -5.43 3.65
C ALA A 222 17.05 -4.38 2.62
N ALA A 223 17.92 -4.78 1.67
CA ALA A 223 18.40 -3.90 0.61
C ALA A 223 17.28 -3.50 -0.35
N GLY A 224 16.37 -4.42 -0.68
CA GLY A 224 15.19 -4.15 -1.48
C GLY A 224 14.25 -3.15 -0.80
N TYR A 225 13.97 -3.32 0.48
CA TYR A 225 13.16 -2.36 1.24
C TYR A 225 13.83 -0.99 1.36
N ALA A 226 15.15 -0.92 1.56
CA ALA A 226 15.90 0.34 1.57
C ALA A 226 15.78 1.07 0.23
N LYS A 227 15.90 0.34 -0.89
CA LYS A 227 15.72 0.89 -2.23
C LYS A 227 14.28 1.40 -2.45
N TRP A 228 13.26 0.67 -1.99
CA TRP A 228 11.87 1.12 -2.09
C TRP A 228 11.63 2.37 -1.24
N ALA A 229 12.16 2.41 -0.01
CA ALA A 229 12.12 3.61 0.83
C ALA A 229 12.75 4.81 0.15
N SER A 230 13.94 4.65 -0.45
CA SER A 230 14.64 5.73 -1.18
C SER A 230 13.80 6.28 -2.34
N ALA A 231 13.05 5.42 -3.05
CA ALA A 231 12.16 5.85 -4.12
C ALA A 231 10.89 6.57 -3.62
N LEU A 232 10.41 6.25 -2.41
CA LEU A 232 9.23 6.89 -1.82
C LEU A 232 9.54 8.23 -1.14
N ARG A 233 10.74 8.39 -0.57
CA ARG A 233 11.13 9.61 0.18
C ARG A 233 10.91 10.92 -0.58
N PRO A 234 11.34 11.06 -1.86
CA PRO A 234 11.10 12.29 -2.63
C PRO A 234 9.61 12.60 -2.80
N LEU A 235 8.77 11.56 -2.97
CA LEU A 235 7.33 11.74 -3.10
C LEU A 235 6.74 12.25 -1.79
N PHE A 236 7.14 11.68 -0.64
CA PHE A 236 6.68 12.15 0.66
C PHE A 236 7.17 13.57 0.98
N ALA A 237 8.37 13.93 0.58
CA ALA A 237 8.87 15.30 0.72
C ALA A 237 8.04 16.28 -0.12
N THR A 238 7.74 15.95 -1.37
CA THR A 238 6.87 16.76 -2.24
C THR A 238 5.47 16.91 -1.68
N LEU A 239 4.94 15.88 -1.00
CA LEU A 239 3.65 15.90 -0.34
C LEU A 239 3.67 16.57 1.05
N GLY A 240 4.82 17.04 1.52
CA GLY A 240 4.98 17.69 2.83
C GLY A 240 4.86 16.72 4.02
N HIS A 241 5.11 15.43 3.81
CA HIS A 241 5.08 14.42 4.87
C HIS A 241 6.46 14.11 5.46
N LEU A 242 7.53 14.45 4.77
CA LEU A 242 8.90 14.45 5.25
C LEU A 242 9.46 15.87 5.13
N ASP A 243 10.23 16.30 6.12
CA ASP A 243 11.07 17.46 5.95
C ASP A 243 12.05 17.17 4.81
N ASN A 244 12.25 18.15 3.93
CA ASN A 244 13.32 18.13 2.95
C ASN A 244 14.65 18.18 3.72
N GLN A 245 15.06 17.05 4.29
CA GLN A 245 16.46 16.90 4.65
C GLN A 245 17.20 16.95 3.33
N ALA A 246 18.01 17.99 3.15
CA ALA A 246 18.97 18.01 2.05
C ALA A 246 19.64 16.64 2.04
N ASP A 247 19.46 15.90 0.95
CA ASP A 247 20.16 14.64 0.79
C ASP A 247 21.63 14.91 1.13
N ASP A 248 22.23 14.10 1.98
CA ASP A 248 23.69 14.04 2.14
C ASP A 248 24.37 13.50 0.87
N PHE A 249 23.67 13.65 -0.26
CA PHE A 249 24.18 13.32 -1.58
C PHE A 249 25.40 14.18 -1.88
N LYS A 250 26.56 13.59 -1.73
CA LYS A 250 27.80 14.14 -2.24
C LYS A 250 27.93 13.66 -3.68
N PRO A 251 27.89 14.57 -4.67
CA PRO A 251 28.17 14.18 -6.05
C PRO A 251 29.53 13.49 -6.10
N GLU A 252 29.65 12.46 -6.94
CA GLU A 252 30.96 11.88 -7.25
C GLU A 252 31.90 12.96 -7.77
N GLU A 253 33.20 12.77 -7.57
CA GLU A 253 34.24 13.74 -7.97
C GLU A 253 34.09 14.09 -9.47
N GLY A 254 33.91 15.37 -9.77
CA GLY A 254 33.68 15.86 -11.15
C GLY A 254 32.21 16.14 -11.50
N PHE A 255 31.26 15.83 -10.63
CA PHE A 255 29.84 16.18 -10.81
C PHE A 255 29.41 17.30 -9.86
N VAL A 256 28.63 18.24 -10.38
CA VAL A 256 28.01 19.31 -9.59
C VAL A 256 26.52 19.05 -9.49
N SER A 257 25.96 19.14 -8.27
CA SER A 257 24.51 19.06 -8.11
C SER A 257 23.84 20.22 -8.83
N LEU A 258 22.89 19.91 -9.71
CA LEU A 258 22.04 20.91 -10.36
C LEU A 258 20.93 21.42 -9.42
N PHE A 259 20.77 20.80 -8.26
CA PHE A 259 19.78 21.20 -7.27
C PHE A 259 20.49 21.84 -6.06
N ASN A 260 20.14 23.07 -5.76
CA ASN A 260 20.73 23.87 -4.67
C ASN A 260 20.05 23.63 -3.31
N GLY A 261 19.17 22.62 -3.19
CA GLY A 261 18.38 22.32 -2.00
C GLY A 261 17.12 23.17 -1.84
N LYS A 262 16.84 24.09 -2.78
CA LYS A 262 15.67 24.98 -2.73
C LYS A 262 14.89 25.03 -4.03
N ASP A 263 15.55 25.14 -5.15
CA ASP A 263 14.97 25.25 -6.48
C ASP A 263 15.98 24.81 -7.56
N LEU A 264 15.61 24.91 -8.83
CA LEU A 264 16.46 24.53 -9.97
C LEU A 264 17.22 25.73 -10.56
N THR A 265 17.37 26.82 -9.84
CA THR A 265 18.19 27.96 -10.25
C THR A 265 19.66 27.68 -9.88
N GLY A 266 20.35 26.96 -10.73
CA GLY A 266 21.78 26.66 -10.62
C GLY A 266 22.54 27.06 -11.86
#